data_7a79fbedb9fc1316305f983023830087
#
_entry.id   7a79fbedb9fc1316305f983023830087
#
_cell.length_a   1.000
_cell.length_b   1.000
_cell.length_c   1.000
_cell.angle_alpha   90.00
_cell.angle_beta   90.00
_cell.angle_gamma   90.00
#
_symmetry.space_group_name_H-M   'P 1'
#
loop_
_entity.id
_entity.type
_entity.pdbx_description
1 polymer ?
#
loop_
_entity_poly.entity_id
_entity_poly.type
_entity_poly.pdbx_seq_one_letter_code
_entity_poly.pdbx_strand_id
1 'polypeptide(L)'
;MQTEELIELVSDIRKIKSESQTIELKAAKINCPTKLFDTLSSFSNQDNGGIIIFGIDESNDYEICGVYDPQDLQKRVTEQCKQMDPVVRALFTMCSMNGKTIVSAEIPGVDISERPVYYKGVGRLKGSYIRVGESDELMSEYEIYSYEAFRKRTRDDIRVVDNGNFTMINEERMETYLKAVKNERKNLSDNLSKSEILELMGVTNNGMPTLAGLMTFSIYPQTYFPQLCIIAISLPGTEQGTIGIDGERFLDNMRITGAIPDKLEEAVEFVRKNSRTKTIIDDNGQRVDKPEYPIKAVREAVLNALVHRDYSIHTENIPIRIEMYRDRMEITNSGSLYGKISIDALGKVRPETRNAALANILELLKITENRSSGIPTMRNEFANAGLPAPRFSVVRGEFKVTMKNGFFVENEPIDRSLLEFCTIPRTRDEIVAFIGKSRNYVMSKIVAPLVESNELNLTFPEKPKSPRQKYFSNKK
;
A
#
# COMPACT_ATOMS: atom_id res chain seq x y z
N MET A 1 -11.06 -0.86 -28.03
CA MET A 1 -12.22 -1.76 -27.78
C MET A 1 -12.97 -1.97 -29.08
N GLN A 2 -13.51 -3.18 -29.31
CA GLN A 2 -14.39 -3.47 -30.45
C GLN A 2 -15.86 -3.21 -30.06
N THR A 3 -16.74 -3.13 -31.07
CA THR A 3 -18.17 -2.87 -30.83
C THR A 3 -18.84 -3.93 -29.94
N GLU A 4 -18.48 -5.21 -30.18
CA GLU A 4 -18.99 -6.35 -29.43
C GLU A 4 -18.56 -6.30 -27.95
N GLU A 5 -17.31 -5.95 -27.70
CA GLU A 5 -16.77 -5.78 -26.34
C GLU A 5 -17.49 -4.67 -25.59
N LEU A 6 -17.84 -3.56 -26.27
CA LEU A 6 -18.62 -2.47 -25.68
C LEU A 6 -20.03 -2.94 -25.30
N ILE A 7 -20.69 -3.74 -26.14
CA ILE A 7 -22.01 -4.28 -25.85
C ILE A 7 -21.98 -5.21 -24.64
N GLU A 8 -20.98 -6.06 -24.53
CA GLU A 8 -20.79 -6.96 -23.40
C GLU A 8 -20.54 -6.19 -22.11
N LEU A 9 -19.62 -5.21 -22.16
CA LEU A 9 -19.29 -4.34 -21.03
C LEU A 9 -20.52 -3.59 -20.49
N VAL A 10 -21.30 -2.98 -21.39
CA VAL A 10 -22.54 -2.27 -21.00
C VAL A 10 -23.56 -3.22 -20.40
N SER A 11 -23.65 -4.46 -20.92
CA SER A 11 -24.57 -5.47 -20.40
C SER A 11 -24.17 -5.91 -18.98
N ASP A 12 -22.88 -6.04 -18.72
CA ASP A 12 -22.37 -6.43 -17.40
C ASP A 12 -22.50 -5.30 -16.37
N ILE A 13 -22.20 -4.05 -16.73
CA ILE A 13 -22.44 -2.88 -15.87
C ILE A 13 -23.90 -2.81 -15.43
N ARG A 14 -24.82 -3.01 -16.34
CA ARG A 14 -26.27 -3.00 -16.04
C ARG A 14 -26.74 -4.14 -15.15
N LYS A 15 -26.06 -5.31 -15.19
CA LYS A 15 -26.35 -6.43 -14.27
C LYS A 15 -25.81 -6.17 -12.86
N ILE A 16 -24.57 -5.64 -12.79
CA ILE A 16 -23.86 -5.40 -11.52
C ILE A 16 -24.36 -4.13 -10.85
N LYS A 17 -24.83 -3.15 -11.64
CA LYS A 17 -25.28 -1.81 -11.19
C LYS A 17 -24.20 -1.10 -10.37
N SER A 18 -22.99 -1.07 -10.86
CA SER A 18 -21.83 -0.44 -10.25
C SER A 18 -20.86 0.02 -11.31
N GLU A 19 -20.25 1.15 -11.13
CA GLU A 19 -19.04 1.58 -11.82
C GLU A 19 -17.83 0.79 -11.29
N SER A 20 -16.70 0.90 -11.95
CA SER A 20 -15.43 0.38 -11.45
C SER A 20 -14.38 1.48 -11.45
N GLN A 21 -13.24 1.19 -10.84
CA GLN A 21 -12.12 2.15 -10.81
C GLN A 21 -11.67 2.61 -12.21
N THR A 22 -12.00 1.86 -13.26
CA THR A 22 -11.60 2.14 -14.65
C THR A 22 -12.77 2.50 -15.56
N ILE A 23 -13.97 2.66 -15.03
CA ILE A 23 -15.18 2.96 -15.80
C ILE A 23 -15.90 4.16 -15.19
N GLU A 24 -16.34 5.07 -16.05
CA GLU A 24 -17.16 6.23 -15.70
C GLU A 24 -18.36 6.29 -16.62
N LEU A 25 -19.57 6.52 -16.10
CA LEU A 25 -20.80 6.61 -16.86
C LEU A 25 -21.29 8.04 -16.97
N LYS A 26 -21.75 8.42 -18.16
CA LYS A 26 -22.34 9.74 -18.41
C LYS A 26 -23.58 9.61 -19.28
N ALA A 27 -24.67 10.16 -18.85
CA ALA A 27 -25.93 10.12 -19.61
C ALA A 27 -25.80 10.74 -21.01
N ALA A 28 -25.23 11.94 -21.12
CA ALA A 28 -25.02 12.67 -22.39
C ALA A 28 -26.23 12.67 -23.33
N LYS A 29 -27.45 12.67 -22.79
CA LYS A 29 -28.71 12.57 -23.53
C LYS A 29 -29.07 13.87 -24.29
N ILE A 30 -28.68 15.03 -23.72
CA ILE A 30 -29.08 16.34 -24.23
C ILE A 30 -27.88 17.09 -24.83
N ASN A 31 -26.72 16.99 -24.19
CA ASN A 31 -25.47 17.65 -24.59
C ASN A 31 -24.25 16.89 -24.07
N CYS A 32 -23.06 17.26 -24.57
CA CYS A 32 -21.80 16.77 -24.02
C CYS A 32 -21.60 17.30 -22.59
N PRO A 33 -21.19 16.47 -21.61
CA PRO A 33 -20.80 16.93 -20.30
C PRO A 33 -19.72 18.00 -20.38
N THR A 34 -19.90 19.11 -19.66
CA THR A 34 -19.02 20.29 -19.74
C THR A 34 -17.73 20.15 -18.93
N LYS A 35 -17.69 19.22 -17.98
CA LYS A 35 -16.57 19.02 -17.07
C LYS A 35 -16.18 17.53 -17.08
N LEU A 36 -15.31 17.15 -18.03
CA LEU A 36 -14.68 15.83 -18.05
C LEU A 36 -13.22 15.88 -17.59
N PHE A 37 -12.73 17.08 -17.22
CA PHE A 37 -11.31 17.29 -16.94
C PHE A 37 -10.81 16.46 -15.76
N ASP A 38 -11.64 16.28 -14.74
CA ASP A 38 -11.32 15.52 -13.55
C ASP A 38 -11.10 14.05 -13.92
N THR A 39 -12.04 13.44 -14.64
CA THR A 39 -11.99 12.06 -15.13
C THR A 39 -10.90 11.87 -16.20
N LEU A 40 -10.72 12.82 -17.10
CA LEU A 40 -9.63 12.77 -18.09
C LEU A 40 -8.25 12.78 -17.41
N SER A 41 -8.10 13.61 -16.36
CA SER A 41 -6.89 13.64 -15.56
C SER A 41 -6.68 12.35 -14.79
N SER A 42 -7.68 11.91 -14.01
CA SER A 42 -7.56 10.74 -13.13
C SER A 42 -7.29 9.47 -13.92
N PHE A 43 -7.98 9.24 -15.04
CA PHE A 43 -7.75 8.07 -15.89
C PHE A 43 -6.38 8.10 -16.55
N SER A 44 -5.96 9.26 -17.08
CA SER A 44 -4.62 9.38 -17.68
C SER A 44 -3.50 9.18 -16.67
N ASN A 45 -3.73 9.45 -15.40
CA ASN A 45 -2.77 9.28 -14.32
C ASN A 45 -2.74 7.85 -13.72
N GLN A 46 -3.54 6.92 -14.23
CA GLN A 46 -3.49 5.49 -13.91
C GLN A 46 -2.66 4.72 -14.96
N ASP A 47 -2.16 3.54 -14.59
CA ASP A 47 -1.36 2.72 -15.52
C ASP A 47 -2.21 2.15 -16.66
N ASN A 48 -3.44 1.73 -16.34
CA ASN A 48 -4.35 1.10 -17.31
C ASN A 48 -5.29 2.08 -18.00
N GLY A 49 -5.23 3.38 -17.64
CA GLY A 49 -6.20 4.34 -18.12
C GLY A 49 -7.62 4.06 -17.63
N GLY A 50 -8.62 4.44 -18.42
CA GLY A 50 -10.02 4.19 -18.12
C GLY A 50 -10.94 4.37 -19.32
N ILE A 51 -12.22 4.09 -19.14
CA ILE A 51 -13.24 4.16 -20.17
C ILE A 51 -14.39 5.03 -19.69
N ILE A 52 -14.73 6.08 -20.44
CA ILE A 52 -15.93 6.86 -20.21
C ILE A 52 -17.00 6.34 -21.18
N ILE A 53 -18.14 5.93 -20.65
CA ILE A 53 -19.27 5.43 -21.46
C ILE A 53 -20.39 6.46 -21.42
N PHE A 54 -20.78 6.96 -22.59
CA PHE A 54 -21.85 7.93 -22.77
C PHE A 54 -23.12 7.25 -23.29
N GLY A 55 -24.26 7.67 -22.77
CA GLY A 55 -25.57 7.16 -23.14
C GLY A 55 -26.18 6.19 -22.13
N ILE A 56 -25.62 6.14 -20.92
CA ILE A 56 -26.16 5.40 -19.78
C ILE A 56 -26.42 6.39 -18.64
N ASP A 57 -27.60 6.32 -18.05
CA ASP A 57 -28.02 7.15 -16.93
C ASP A 57 -27.97 6.35 -15.63
N GLU A 58 -26.89 6.55 -14.86
CA GLU A 58 -26.69 5.91 -13.57
C GLU A 58 -27.81 6.28 -12.58
N SER A 59 -28.21 7.56 -12.56
CA SER A 59 -29.25 8.05 -11.64
C SER A 59 -30.63 7.44 -11.90
N ASN A 60 -30.83 6.87 -13.08
CA ASN A 60 -32.06 6.20 -13.48
C ASN A 60 -31.82 4.69 -13.70
N ASP A 61 -31.37 4.01 -12.66
CA ASP A 61 -31.18 2.55 -12.61
C ASP A 61 -30.35 1.99 -13.79
N TYR A 62 -29.29 2.70 -14.18
CA TYR A 62 -28.42 2.32 -15.32
C TYR A 62 -29.18 2.16 -16.66
N GLU A 63 -30.20 2.99 -16.87
CA GLU A 63 -30.98 2.98 -18.10
C GLU A 63 -30.12 3.44 -19.29
N ILE A 64 -30.24 2.69 -20.41
CA ILE A 64 -29.68 3.16 -21.69
C ILE A 64 -30.53 4.32 -22.18
N CYS A 65 -30.03 5.54 -22.04
CA CYS A 65 -30.71 6.76 -22.52
C CYS A 65 -30.29 7.11 -23.96
N GLY A 66 -29.10 6.68 -24.40
CA GLY A 66 -28.49 7.05 -25.67
C GLY A 66 -27.88 8.46 -25.66
N VAL A 67 -26.96 8.73 -26.57
CA VAL A 67 -26.34 10.04 -26.72
C VAL A 67 -27.13 10.94 -27.68
N TYR A 68 -27.07 12.27 -27.48
CA TYR A 68 -27.77 13.27 -28.30
C TYR A 68 -27.31 13.29 -29.76
N ASP A 69 -26.01 13.33 -30.00
CA ASP A 69 -25.35 13.29 -31.31
C ASP A 69 -23.95 12.70 -31.14
N PRO A 70 -23.70 11.49 -31.70
CA PRO A 70 -22.41 10.84 -31.54
C PRO A 70 -21.23 11.58 -32.15
N GLN A 71 -21.43 12.33 -33.23
CA GLN A 71 -20.33 13.06 -33.89
C GLN A 71 -19.96 14.34 -33.11
N ASP A 72 -20.97 15.13 -32.72
CA ASP A 72 -20.73 16.33 -31.91
C ASP A 72 -20.16 15.96 -30.55
N LEU A 73 -20.64 14.87 -29.93
CA LEU A 73 -20.09 14.37 -28.67
C LEU A 73 -18.59 14.07 -28.77
N GLN A 74 -18.17 13.27 -29.76
CA GLN A 74 -16.76 12.94 -29.98
C GLN A 74 -15.92 14.19 -30.24
N LYS A 75 -16.43 15.14 -31.01
CA LYS A 75 -15.73 16.39 -31.26
C LYS A 75 -15.51 17.17 -29.95
N ARG A 76 -16.54 17.35 -29.14
CA ARG A 76 -16.47 18.11 -27.87
C ARG A 76 -15.59 17.42 -26.84
N VAL A 77 -15.65 16.09 -26.71
CA VAL A 77 -14.75 15.32 -25.86
C VAL A 77 -13.29 15.50 -26.31
N THR A 78 -13.06 15.45 -27.62
CA THR A 78 -11.72 15.69 -28.19
C THR A 78 -11.22 17.12 -27.89
N GLU A 79 -12.10 18.12 -27.93
CA GLU A 79 -11.77 19.50 -27.58
C GLU A 79 -11.38 19.64 -26.11
N GLN A 80 -12.08 18.93 -25.20
CA GLN A 80 -11.69 18.88 -23.80
C GLN A 80 -10.35 18.15 -23.60
N CYS A 81 -10.11 17.04 -24.29
CA CYS A 81 -8.84 16.33 -24.27
C CYS A 81 -7.65 17.20 -24.67
N LYS A 82 -7.82 18.12 -25.65
CA LYS A 82 -6.79 19.09 -26.07
C LYS A 82 -6.44 20.14 -24.99
N GLN A 83 -7.32 20.36 -24.03
CA GLN A 83 -7.10 21.28 -22.92
C GLN A 83 -6.31 20.64 -21.77
N MET A 84 -6.04 19.35 -21.85
CA MET A 84 -5.17 18.65 -20.91
C MET A 84 -3.69 18.86 -21.23
N ASP A 85 -2.83 18.73 -20.26
CA ASP A 85 -1.37 18.78 -20.41
C ASP A 85 -0.72 17.65 -19.60
N PRO A 86 -0.06 16.68 -20.25
CA PRO A 86 0.00 16.42 -21.71
C PRO A 86 -1.39 16.21 -22.33
N VAL A 87 -1.46 16.47 -23.65
CA VAL A 87 -2.72 16.30 -24.39
C VAL A 87 -3.19 14.85 -24.37
N VAL A 88 -4.38 14.62 -23.92
CA VAL A 88 -5.03 13.31 -23.90
C VAL A 88 -5.55 12.94 -25.30
N ARG A 89 -5.44 11.68 -25.68
CA ARG A 89 -5.92 11.16 -26.98
C ARG A 89 -6.90 10.01 -26.74
N ALA A 90 -8.18 10.36 -26.62
CA ALA A 90 -9.23 9.38 -26.43
C ALA A 90 -9.45 8.55 -27.73
N LEU A 91 -9.71 7.25 -27.57
CA LEU A 91 -10.13 6.35 -28.64
C LEU A 91 -11.63 6.09 -28.49
N PHE A 92 -12.39 6.27 -29.57
CA PHE A 92 -13.84 6.16 -29.53
C PHE A 92 -14.33 4.85 -30.16
N THR A 93 -15.30 4.23 -29.50
CA THR A 93 -16.08 3.10 -30.05
C THR A 93 -17.55 3.40 -29.89
N MET A 94 -18.37 2.94 -30.84
CA MET A 94 -19.82 3.15 -30.83
C MET A 94 -20.53 1.83 -30.98
N CYS A 95 -21.67 1.67 -30.30
CA CYS A 95 -22.60 0.58 -30.52
C CYS A 95 -24.03 1.07 -30.48
N SER A 96 -24.97 0.23 -30.99
CA SER A 96 -26.41 0.46 -30.87
C SER A 96 -27.02 -0.59 -29.98
N MET A 97 -27.71 -0.19 -28.93
CA MET A 97 -28.45 -1.10 -28.03
C MET A 97 -29.87 -0.54 -27.82
N ASN A 98 -30.87 -1.38 -27.97
CA ASN A 98 -32.29 -0.99 -27.84
C ASN A 98 -32.69 0.20 -28.73
N GLY A 99 -32.10 0.34 -29.92
CA GLY A 99 -32.35 1.45 -30.83
C GLY A 99 -31.74 2.79 -30.41
N LYS A 100 -30.88 2.80 -29.39
CA LYS A 100 -30.18 3.97 -28.89
C LYS A 100 -28.66 3.82 -29.09
N THR A 101 -27.97 4.92 -29.43
CA THR A 101 -26.53 4.91 -29.64
C THR A 101 -25.79 5.15 -28.34
N ILE A 102 -24.81 4.32 -28.06
CA ILE A 102 -23.86 4.43 -26.95
C ILE A 102 -22.48 4.71 -27.55
N VAL A 103 -21.73 5.59 -26.89
CA VAL A 103 -20.36 5.94 -27.29
C VAL A 103 -19.44 5.68 -26.10
N SER A 104 -18.34 4.99 -26.30
CA SER A 104 -17.25 4.93 -25.33
C SER A 104 -16.07 5.81 -25.76
N ALA A 105 -15.38 6.38 -24.78
CA ALA A 105 -14.09 7.03 -24.96
C ALA A 105 -13.08 6.32 -24.05
N GLU A 106 -12.15 5.59 -24.65
CA GLU A 106 -11.03 4.99 -23.95
C GLU A 106 -9.94 6.05 -23.73
N ILE A 107 -9.63 6.33 -22.48
CA ILE A 107 -8.61 7.28 -22.05
C ILE A 107 -7.36 6.48 -21.71
N PRO A 108 -6.29 6.58 -22.50
CA PRO A 108 -5.06 5.82 -22.20
C PRO A 108 -4.37 6.38 -20.96
N GLY A 109 -3.83 5.49 -20.14
CA GLY A 109 -2.86 5.87 -19.12
C GLY A 109 -1.57 6.37 -19.78
N VAL A 110 -1.01 7.47 -19.29
CA VAL A 110 0.26 7.98 -19.80
C VAL A 110 1.43 7.40 -19.03
N ASP A 111 2.61 7.39 -19.66
CA ASP A 111 3.84 6.98 -18.98
C ASP A 111 4.10 7.83 -17.72
N ILE A 112 4.62 7.21 -16.67
CA ILE A 112 4.89 7.90 -15.40
C ILE A 112 5.79 9.12 -15.57
N SER A 113 6.67 9.13 -16.57
CA SER A 113 7.54 10.28 -16.87
C SER A 113 6.79 11.49 -17.44
N GLU A 114 5.55 11.31 -17.88
CA GLU A 114 4.70 12.37 -18.40
C GLU A 114 3.62 12.81 -17.39
N ARG A 115 3.47 12.08 -16.28
CA ARG A 115 2.53 12.43 -15.21
C ARG A 115 3.03 13.62 -14.37
N PRO A 116 2.14 14.39 -13.73
CA PRO A 116 0.69 14.28 -13.81
C PRO A 116 0.13 14.93 -15.09
N VAL A 117 -0.92 14.31 -15.64
CA VAL A 117 -1.80 14.92 -16.63
C VAL A 117 -2.78 15.82 -15.88
N TYR A 118 -2.92 17.07 -16.33
CA TYR A 118 -3.75 18.05 -15.63
C TYR A 118 -4.53 18.94 -16.59
N TYR A 119 -5.60 19.57 -16.11
CA TYR A 119 -6.35 20.57 -16.86
C TYR A 119 -5.60 21.93 -16.88
N LYS A 120 -5.26 22.43 -18.08
CA LYS A 120 -4.52 23.69 -18.25
C LYS A 120 -5.23 24.90 -17.66
N GLY A 121 -6.56 24.95 -17.73
CA GLY A 121 -7.35 26.10 -17.33
C GLY A 121 -7.22 26.50 -15.88
N VAL A 122 -6.90 25.55 -14.99
CA VAL A 122 -6.72 25.80 -13.55
C VAL A 122 -5.30 25.49 -13.06
N GLY A 123 -4.44 25.00 -13.97
CA GLY A 123 -3.05 24.69 -13.67
C GLY A 123 -2.86 23.37 -12.89
N ARG A 124 -1.61 22.98 -12.72
CA ARG A 124 -1.22 21.67 -12.23
C ARG A 124 -1.75 21.35 -10.83
N LEU A 125 -1.63 22.28 -9.88
CA LEU A 125 -2.03 22.05 -8.48
C LEU A 125 -3.55 21.87 -8.30
N LYS A 126 -4.36 22.45 -9.18
CA LYS A 126 -5.83 22.39 -9.09
C LYS A 126 -6.49 21.58 -10.21
N GLY A 127 -5.68 21.06 -11.13
CA GLY A 127 -6.16 20.34 -12.31
C GLY A 127 -5.63 18.92 -12.42
N SER A 128 -4.83 18.44 -11.45
CA SER A 128 -4.34 17.07 -11.41
C SER A 128 -5.21 16.21 -10.50
N TYR A 129 -5.76 15.15 -11.05
CA TYR A 129 -6.63 14.22 -10.33
C TYR A 129 -6.11 12.80 -10.37
N ILE A 130 -6.46 12.02 -9.35
CA ILE A 130 -6.21 10.59 -9.22
C ILE A 130 -7.52 9.86 -8.94
N ARG A 131 -7.68 8.66 -9.46
CA ARG A 131 -8.86 7.84 -9.21
C ARG A 131 -8.71 7.05 -7.91
N VAL A 132 -9.64 7.24 -6.98
CA VAL A 132 -9.72 6.52 -5.70
C VAL A 132 -11.09 5.84 -5.61
N GLY A 133 -11.11 4.53 -5.87
CA GLY A 133 -12.37 3.81 -6.06
C GLY A 133 -13.14 4.35 -7.28
N GLU A 134 -14.33 4.88 -7.06
CA GLU A 134 -15.21 5.46 -8.10
C GLU A 134 -15.11 7.01 -8.15
N SER A 135 -14.26 7.63 -7.33
CA SER A 135 -14.15 9.08 -7.23
C SER A 135 -12.88 9.63 -7.86
N ASP A 136 -13.00 10.80 -8.51
CA ASP A 136 -11.88 11.60 -8.99
C ASP A 136 -11.45 12.55 -7.87
N GLU A 137 -10.33 12.27 -7.20
CA GLU A 137 -9.82 13.10 -6.11
C GLU A 137 -8.67 13.99 -6.59
N LEU A 138 -8.63 15.22 -6.10
CA LEU A 138 -7.52 16.13 -6.39
C LEU A 138 -6.24 15.59 -5.79
N MET A 139 -5.16 15.56 -6.58
CA MET A 139 -3.83 15.17 -6.09
C MET A 139 -3.33 16.15 -5.03
N SER A 140 -2.71 15.61 -4.01
CA SER A 140 -1.94 16.39 -3.04
C SER A 140 -0.68 16.98 -3.69
N GLU A 141 -0.12 18.04 -3.10
CA GLU A 141 1.14 18.62 -3.55
C GLU A 141 2.28 17.58 -3.54
N TYR A 142 2.25 16.66 -2.59
CA TYR A 142 3.20 15.58 -2.50
C TYR A 142 3.10 14.58 -3.67
N GLU A 143 1.89 14.18 -4.08
CA GLU A 143 1.70 13.29 -5.22
C GLU A 143 2.19 13.94 -6.53
N ILE A 144 1.92 15.22 -6.72
CA ILE A 144 2.43 16.00 -7.86
C ILE A 144 3.96 16.06 -7.81
N TYR A 145 4.54 16.37 -6.65
CA TYR A 145 6.00 16.39 -6.46
C TYR A 145 6.63 15.04 -6.79
N SER A 146 6.02 13.93 -6.39
CA SER A 146 6.55 12.58 -6.63
C SER A 146 6.75 12.29 -8.12
N TYR A 147 5.79 12.66 -8.97
CA TYR A 147 5.92 12.54 -10.43
C TYR A 147 7.01 13.49 -11.00
N GLU A 148 7.08 14.72 -10.51
CA GLU A 148 8.11 15.67 -10.95
C GLU A 148 9.51 15.23 -10.53
N ALA A 149 9.67 14.74 -9.32
CA ALA A 149 10.95 14.24 -8.81
C ALA A 149 11.44 13.05 -9.66
N PHE A 150 10.54 12.14 -10.01
CA PHE A 150 10.89 11.05 -10.94
C PHE A 150 11.33 11.57 -12.32
N ARG A 151 10.55 12.46 -12.92
CA ARG A 151 10.86 13.03 -14.23
C ARG A 151 12.18 13.79 -14.26
N LYS A 152 12.46 14.57 -13.22
CA LYS A 152 13.69 15.36 -13.07
C LYS A 152 14.88 14.53 -12.57
N ARG A 153 14.68 13.26 -12.24
CA ARG A 153 15.69 12.40 -11.61
C ARG A 153 16.26 13.02 -10.34
N THR A 154 15.40 13.66 -9.54
CA THR A 154 15.80 14.28 -8.27
C THR A 154 16.34 13.20 -7.33
N ARG A 155 17.46 13.51 -6.68
CA ARG A 155 18.16 12.59 -5.78
C ARG A 155 18.24 13.20 -4.40
N ASP A 156 17.22 12.93 -3.57
CA ASP A 156 17.13 13.47 -2.21
C ASP A 156 18.17 12.82 -1.26
N ASP A 157 18.63 11.62 -1.58
CA ASP A 157 19.64 10.89 -0.82
C ASP A 157 21.00 11.59 -0.78
N ILE A 158 21.35 12.35 -1.82
CA ILE A 158 22.62 13.12 -1.89
C ILE A 158 22.44 14.62 -1.65
N ARG A 159 21.27 15.07 -1.19
CA ARG A 159 21.11 16.46 -0.78
C ARG A 159 22.04 16.79 0.40
N VAL A 160 22.65 17.94 0.34
CA VAL A 160 23.46 18.47 1.44
C VAL A 160 22.55 18.75 2.63
N VAL A 161 23.00 18.43 3.83
CA VAL A 161 22.28 18.70 5.06
C VAL A 161 22.80 20.01 5.65
N ASP A 162 21.93 21.00 5.72
CA ASP A 162 22.28 22.31 6.28
C ASP A 162 22.80 22.17 7.71
N ASN A 163 23.94 22.79 7.99
CA ASN A 163 24.67 22.65 9.25
C ASN A 163 25.09 21.23 9.61
N GLY A 164 25.00 20.29 8.68
CA GLY A 164 25.46 18.92 8.87
C GLY A 164 26.98 18.88 9.05
N ASN A 165 27.44 18.03 9.94
CA ASN A 165 28.85 17.75 10.12
C ASN A 165 29.07 16.28 10.52
N PHE A 166 30.31 15.82 10.40
CA PHE A 166 30.70 14.48 10.80
C PHE A 166 31.39 14.45 12.19
N THR A 167 31.04 15.36 13.10
CA THR A 167 31.63 15.35 14.44
C THR A 167 31.23 14.15 15.29
N MET A 168 30.08 13.53 14.95
CA MET A 168 29.55 12.35 15.62
C MET A 168 29.33 11.23 14.60
N ILE A 169 30.43 10.64 14.11
CA ILE A 169 30.39 9.49 13.20
C ILE A 169 30.79 8.20 13.93
N ASN A 170 30.27 7.09 13.40
CA ASN A 170 30.78 5.77 13.73
C ASN A 170 32.05 5.53 12.90
N GLU A 171 33.23 5.74 13.52
CA GLU A 171 34.53 5.63 12.85
C GLU A 171 34.78 4.20 12.33
N GLU A 172 34.44 3.18 13.10
CA GLU A 172 34.59 1.78 12.72
C GLU A 172 33.78 1.46 11.43
N ARG A 173 32.55 1.95 11.36
CA ARG A 173 31.70 1.79 10.17
C ARG A 173 32.28 2.54 8.96
N MET A 174 32.79 3.75 9.18
CA MET A 174 33.44 4.53 8.12
C MET A 174 34.71 3.83 7.61
N GLU A 175 35.53 3.30 8.50
CA GLU A 175 36.73 2.53 8.11
C GLU A 175 36.36 1.23 7.37
N THR A 176 35.37 0.51 7.85
CA THR A 176 34.87 -0.71 7.18
C THR A 176 34.38 -0.38 5.77
N TYR A 177 33.65 0.71 5.60
CA TYR A 177 33.21 1.19 4.30
C TYR A 177 34.38 1.53 3.37
N LEU A 178 35.36 2.30 3.84
CA LEU A 178 36.54 2.67 3.04
C LEU A 178 37.40 1.45 2.68
N LYS A 179 37.51 0.46 3.57
CA LYS A 179 38.17 -0.83 3.26
C LYS A 179 37.41 -1.59 2.17
N ALA A 180 36.06 -1.57 2.21
CA ALA A 180 35.24 -2.19 1.18
C ALA A 180 35.40 -1.51 -0.18
N VAL A 181 35.39 -0.16 -0.22
CA VAL A 181 35.67 0.60 -1.44
C VAL A 181 37.05 0.25 -2.01
N LYS A 182 38.07 0.19 -1.15
CA LYS A 182 39.44 -0.18 -1.56
C LYS A 182 39.51 -1.58 -2.20
N ASN A 183 38.79 -2.53 -1.63
CA ASN A 183 38.83 -3.92 -2.10
C ASN A 183 38.02 -4.14 -3.38
N GLU A 184 36.85 -3.52 -3.48
CA GLU A 184 35.90 -3.77 -4.56
C GLU A 184 36.03 -2.78 -5.72
N ARG A 185 36.62 -1.60 -5.47
CA ARG A 185 36.75 -0.49 -6.43
C ARG A 185 38.18 0.04 -6.49
N LYS A 186 39.15 -0.82 -6.78
CA LYS A 186 40.58 -0.51 -6.79
C LYS A 186 40.93 0.76 -7.58
N ASN A 187 40.30 0.95 -8.74
CA ASN A 187 40.54 2.16 -9.57
C ASN A 187 40.23 3.47 -8.83
N LEU A 188 39.27 3.48 -7.88
CA LEU A 188 39.00 4.66 -7.07
C LEU A 188 40.06 4.84 -5.99
N SER A 189 40.37 3.75 -5.27
CA SER A 189 41.32 3.80 -4.14
C SER A 189 42.76 4.10 -4.57
N ASP A 190 43.16 3.71 -5.80
CA ASP A 190 44.51 3.92 -6.29
C ASP A 190 44.76 5.33 -6.82
N ASN A 191 43.67 6.06 -7.18
CA ASN A 191 43.77 7.38 -7.86
C ASN A 191 43.19 8.55 -7.05
N LEU A 192 42.42 8.28 -6.00
CA LEU A 192 41.67 9.30 -5.26
C LEU A 192 41.99 9.28 -3.77
N SER A 193 42.01 10.45 -3.16
CA SER A 193 42.07 10.64 -1.71
C SER A 193 40.77 10.18 -1.02
N LYS A 194 40.83 10.00 0.29
CA LYS A 194 39.64 9.65 1.10
C LYS A 194 38.48 10.64 0.89
N SER A 195 38.76 11.93 0.87
CA SER A 195 37.73 12.97 0.66
C SER A 195 37.10 12.91 -0.71
N GLU A 196 37.90 12.70 -1.76
CA GLU A 196 37.42 12.55 -3.13
C GLU A 196 36.57 11.27 -3.30
N ILE A 197 36.95 10.18 -2.64
CA ILE A 197 36.13 8.95 -2.61
C ILE A 197 34.79 9.20 -1.96
N LEU A 198 34.74 9.86 -0.80
CA LEU A 198 33.48 10.17 -0.12
C LEU A 198 32.59 11.08 -0.96
N GLU A 199 33.18 12.03 -1.67
CA GLU A 199 32.47 12.92 -2.60
C GLU A 199 31.87 12.13 -3.78
N LEU A 200 32.69 11.33 -4.47
CA LEU A 200 32.27 10.55 -5.62
C LEU A 200 31.19 9.51 -5.26
N MET A 201 31.27 8.95 -4.08
CA MET A 201 30.31 7.96 -3.57
C MET A 201 29.02 8.57 -3.02
N GLY A 202 28.92 9.90 -2.98
CA GLY A 202 27.74 10.61 -2.51
C GLY A 202 27.58 10.60 -0.98
N VAL A 203 28.65 10.33 -0.25
CA VAL A 203 28.67 10.47 1.23
C VAL A 203 28.78 11.94 1.63
N THR A 204 29.57 12.71 0.85
CA THR A 204 29.69 14.16 0.92
C THR A 204 29.32 14.81 -0.39
N ASN A 205 29.06 16.13 -0.36
CA ASN A 205 28.91 16.97 -1.53
C ASN A 205 29.53 18.34 -1.19
N ASN A 206 30.58 18.74 -1.93
CA ASN A 206 31.44 19.89 -1.61
C ASN A 206 31.99 19.85 -0.16
N GLY A 207 32.38 18.65 0.28
CA GLY A 207 32.90 18.42 1.63
C GLY A 207 31.86 18.42 2.73
N MET A 208 30.61 18.78 2.44
CA MET A 208 29.50 18.75 3.40
C MET A 208 28.80 17.38 3.36
N PRO A 209 28.33 16.86 4.52
CA PRO A 209 27.66 15.58 4.55
C PRO A 209 26.33 15.63 3.81
N THR A 210 26.05 14.57 3.06
CA THR A 210 24.75 14.33 2.45
C THR A 210 23.81 13.63 3.41
N LEU A 211 22.52 13.58 3.07
CA LEU A 211 21.56 12.79 3.82
C LEU A 211 21.98 11.31 3.92
N ALA A 212 22.37 10.68 2.80
CA ALA A 212 22.85 9.29 2.81
C ALA A 212 24.08 9.11 3.70
N GLY A 213 25.02 10.08 3.68
CA GLY A 213 26.21 10.08 4.53
C GLY A 213 25.85 10.13 6.01
N LEU A 214 25.00 11.07 6.43
CA LEU A 214 24.57 11.17 7.83
C LEU A 214 23.73 9.98 8.26
N MET A 215 22.76 9.58 7.46
CA MET A 215 21.88 8.44 7.79
C MET A 215 22.60 7.10 7.87
N THR A 216 23.80 6.99 7.32
CA THR A 216 24.60 5.76 7.40
C THR A 216 25.69 5.85 8.46
N PHE A 217 26.39 6.96 8.57
CA PHE A 217 27.62 7.07 9.36
C PHE A 217 27.48 7.87 10.66
N SER A 218 26.49 8.78 10.77
CA SER A 218 26.29 9.50 12.05
C SER A 218 25.78 8.54 13.14
N ILE A 219 26.27 8.71 14.36
CA ILE A 219 25.79 7.98 15.53
C ILE A 219 24.33 8.33 15.82
N TYR A 220 23.94 9.59 15.63
CA TYR A 220 22.59 10.07 15.93
C TYR A 220 22.11 11.09 14.87
N PRO A 221 21.75 10.64 13.65
CA PRO A 221 21.31 11.51 12.57
C PRO A 221 19.99 12.23 12.87
N GLN A 222 19.23 11.80 13.88
CA GLN A 222 17.98 12.45 14.31
C GLN A 222 18.19 13.84 14.92
N THR A 223 19.45 14.25 15.17
CA THR A 223 19.79 15.66 15.45
C THR A 223 19.34 16.57 14.31
N TYR A 224 19.50 16.11 13.07
CA TYR A 224 19.11 16.87 11.86
C TYR A 224 17.70 16.49 11.37
N PHE A 225 17.31 15.24 11.56
CA PHE A 225 16.07 14.66 11.07
C PHE A 225 15.33 13.94 12.20
N PRO A 226 14.66 14.66 13.11
CA PRO A 226 14.05 14.06 14.31
C PRO A 226 13.04 12.94 14.00
N GLN A 227 12.38 12.98 12.82
CA GLN A 227 11.37 12.01 12.44
C GLN A 227 11.88 10.91 11.47
N LEU A 228 13.14 10.95 11.04
CA LEU A 228 13.73 9.85 10.28
C LEU A 228 14.11 8.68 11.21
N CYS A 229 13.13 8.21 11.96
CA CYS A 229 13.19 7.09 12.91
C CYS A 229 12.16 6.02 12.50
N ILE A 230 12.10 4.94 13.26
CA ILE A 230 11.04 3.93 13.19
C ILE A 230 10.21 4.01 14.47
N ILE A 231 8.90 4.06 14.34
CA ILE A 231 7.96 3.86 15.46
C ILE A 231 7.45 2.44 15.39
N ALA A 232 7.86 1.62 16.34
CA ALA A 232 7.46 0.22 16.43
C ALA A 232 6.48 0.05 17.59
N ILE A 233 5.33 -0.55 17.34
CA ILE A 233 4.29 -0.80 18.34
C ILE A 233 3.75 -2.21 18.23
N SER A 234 3.45 -2.83 19.39
CA SER A 234 2.73 -4.09 19.50
C SER A 234 1.35 -3.83 20.10
N LEU A 235 0.30 -4.27 19.44
CA LEU A 235 -1.09 -3.96 19.71
C LEU A 235 -1.83 -5.16 20.31
N PRO A 236 -2.76 -4.96 21.27
CA PRO A 236 -3.50 -6.06 21.90
C PRO A 236 -4.58 -6.68 21.00
N GLY A 237 -4.97 -6.02 19.89
CA GLY A 237 -6.07 -6.43 19.03
C GLY A 237 -5.70 -6.53 17.55
N THR A 238 -6.72 -6.68 16.71
CA THR A 238 -6.63 -6.74 15.25
C THR A 238 -6.88 -5.40 14.58
N GLU A 239 -7.30 -4.38 15.34
CA GLU A 239 -7.59 -3.04 14.84
C GLU A 239 -6.86 -1.99 15.65
N GLN A 240 -6.52 -0.87 15.00
CA GLN A 240 -5.94 0.27 15.67
C GLN A 240 -6.94 0.87 16.68
N GLY A 241 -6.45 1.21 17.89
CA GLY A 241 -7.32 1.72 18.97
C GLY A 241 -8.04 0.63 19.79
N THR A 242 -7.83 -0.65 19.50
CA THR A 242 -8.29 -1.72 20.38
C THR A 242 -7.62 -1.60 21.74
N ILE A 243 -8.43 -1.68 22.80
CA ILE A 243 -7.96 -1.67 24.19
C ILE A 243 -7.91 -3.12 24.68
N GLY A 244 -6.82 -3.52 25.32
CA GLY A 244 -6.66 -4.84 25.89
C GLY A 244 -7.48 -5.05 27.17
N ILE A 245 -7.38 -6.24 27.73
CA ILE A 245 -8.22 -6.67 28.86
C ILE A 245 -7.96 -5.83 30.13
N ASP A 246 -6.69 -5.43 30.33
CA ASP A 246 -6.27 -4.64 31.49
C ASP A 246 -6.27 -3.12 31.19
N GLY A 247 -6.86 -2.70 30.06
CA GLY A 247 -6.96 -1.30 29.64
C GLY A 247 -5.72 -0.79 28.90
N GLU A 248 -4.79 -1.66 28.54
CA GLU A 248 -3.59 -1.35 27.80
C GLU A 248 -3.89 -0.98 26.33
N ARG A 249 -3.27 0.09 25.85
CA ARG A 249 -3.34 0.52 24.44
C ARG A 249 -2.26 -0.13 23.58
N PHE A 250 -1.13 -0.42 24.18
CA PHE A 250 0.03 -1.07 23.54
C PHE A 250 0.54 -2.14 24.48
N LEU A 251 0.94 -3.28 23.92
CA LEU A 251 1.67 -4.33 24.65
C LEU A 251 3.15 -3.97 24.77
N ASP A 252 3.69 -3.32 23.74
CA ASP A 252 5.04 -2.76 23.70
C ASP A 252 5.09 -1.60 22.72
N ASN A 253 5.98 -0.63 22.93
CA ASN A 253 6.23 0.45 21.98
C ASN A 253 7.68 0.92 22.08
N MET A 254 8.25 1.28 20.93
CA MET A 254 9.63 1.74 20.83
C MET A 254 9.80 2.78 19.74
N ARG A 255 10.55 3.83 20.04
CA ARG A 255 11.06 4.78 19.06
C ARG A 255 12.50 4.41 18.74
N ILE A 256 12.74 3.83 17.58
CA ILE A 256 14.04 3.33 17.14
C ILE A 256 14.75 4.44 16.38
N THR A 257 15.92 4.85 16.86
CA THR A 257 16.73 5.95 16.34
C THR A 257 18.12 5.44 15.91
N GLY A 258 19.05 6.35 15.61
CA GLY A 258 20.38 5.97 15.13
C GLY A 258 20.50 5.91 13.61
N ALA A 259 21.63 5.44 13.12
CA ALA A 259 21.87 5.25 11.71
C ALA A 259 21.03 4.11 11.13
N ILE A 260 20.93 4.02 9.80
CA ILE A 260 20.14 2.96 9.13
C ILE A 260 20.54 1.56 9.55
N PRO A 261 21.86 1.21 9.62
CA PRO A 261 22.26 -0.13 10.09
C PRO A 261 21.75 -0.45 11.49
N ASP A 262 21.86 0.51 12.43
CA ASP A 262 21.44 0.33 13.81
C ASP A 262 19.92 0.18 13.92
N LYS A 263 19.18 1.05 13.21
CA LYS A 263 17.71 0.96 13.13
C LYS A 263 17.21 -0.36 12.58
N LEU A 264 17.92 -0.92 11.59
CA LEU A 264 17.56 -2.23 11.02
C LEU A 264 17.66 -3.34 12.07
N GLU A 265 18.78 -3.41 12.81
CA GLU A 265 18.99 -4.46 13.82
C GLU A 265 18.02 -4.30 15.00
N GLU A 266 17.83 -3.06 15.50
CA GLU A 266 16.89 -2.80 16.60
C GLU A 266 15.42 -3.10 16.20
N ALA A 267 15.03 -2.79 14.97
CA ALA A 267 13.69 -3.08 14.48
C ALA A 267 13.43 -4.59 14.36
N VAL A 268 14.41 -5.34 13.87
CA VAL A 268 14.32 -6.80 13.80
C VAL A 268 14.25 -7.41 15.22
N GLU A 269 15.02 -6.87 16.15
CA GLU A 269 15.00 -7.34 17.55
C GLU A 269 13.67 -7.01 18.25
N PHE A 270 13.10 -5.81 18.00
CA PHE A 270 11.76 -5.46 18.48
C PHE A 270 10.71 -6.46 17.98
N VAL A 271 10.73 -6.81 16.68
CA VAL A 271 9.80 -7.81 16.14
C VAL A 271 10.04 -9.18 16.75
N ARG A 272 11.31 -9.61 16.92
CA ARG A 272 11.64 -10.89 17.55
C ARG A 272 11.13 -10.97 18.97
N LYS A 273 11.35 -9.93 19.80
CA LYS A 273 10.92 -9.84 21.19
C LYS A 273 9.39 -9.94 21.31
N ASN A 274 8.65 -9.32 20.40
CA ASN A 274 7.20 -9.22 20.43
C ASN A 274 6.49 -10.33 19.64
N SER A 275 7.23 -11.20 18.97
CA SER A 275 6.68 -12.33 18.22
C SER A 275 6.48 -13.56 19.12
N ARG A 276 5.38 -14.25 18.88
CA ARG A 276 5.08 -15.53 19.52
C ARG A 276 5.88 -16.64 18.85
N THR A 277 6.14 -17.71 19.59
CA THR A 277 6.79 -18.91 19.06
C THR A 277 5.89 -20.12 19.31
N LYS A 278 5.64 -20.93 18.27
CA LYS A 278 5.01 -22.23 18.38
C LYS A 278 6.07 -23.31 18.45
N THR A 279 6.02 -24.12 19.49
CA THR A 279 6.79 -25.35 19.54
C THR A 279 5.97 -26.48 18.93
N ILE A 280 6.50 -27.11 17.89
CA ILE A 280 5.92 -28.28 17.25
C ILE A 280 6.91 -29.46 17.36
N ILE A 281 6.39 -30.67 17.28
CA ILE A 281 7.20 -31.87 17.10
C ILE A 281 7.12 -32.22 15.62
N ASP A 282 8.27 -32.32 14.94
CA ASP A 282 8.33 -32.68 13.53
C ASP A 282 8.09 -34.20 13.31
N ASP A 283 8.03 -34.61 12.05
CA ASP A 283 7.78 -36.01 11.67
C ASP A 283 8.88 -36.97 12.16
N ASN A 284 10.05 -36.44 12.56
CA ASN A 284 11.16 -37.17 13.14
C ASN A 284 11.12 -37.19 14.68
N GLY A 285 10.09 -36.63 15.29
CA GLY A 285 9.95 -36.54 16.76
C GLY A 285 10.83 -35.47 17.39
N GLN A 286 11.41 -34.55 16.61
CA GLN A 286 12.26 -33.48 17.12
C GLN A 286 11.45 -32.24 17.40
N ARG A 287 11.77 -31.53 18.50
CA ARG A 287 11.19 -30.25 18.84
C ARG A 287 11.69 -29.18 17.86
N VAL A 288 10.76 -28.49 17.19
CA VAL A 288 11.05 -27.38 16.31
C VAL A 288 10.26 -26.15 16.79
N ASP A 289 10.96 -25.08 17.08
CA ASP A 289 10.35 -23.81 17.46
C ASP A 289 10.12 -22.96 16.19
N LYS A 290 8.86 -22.74 15.85
CA LYS A 290 8.45 -21.92 14.70
C LYS A 290 8.12 -20.51 15.16
N PRO A 291 8.87 -19.48 14.76
CA PRO A 291 8.55 -18.10 15.06
C PRO A 291 7.29 -17.67 14.29
N GLU A 292 6.59 -16.69 14.83
CA GLU A 292 5.38 -16.09 14.23
C GLU A 292 5.64 -15.50 12.84
N TYR A 293 6.83 -14.90 12.66
CA TYR A 293 7.29 -14.36 11.39
C TYR A 293 8.68 -14.87 11.03
N PRO A 294 8.95 -15.24 9.76
CA PRO A 294 10.29 -15.56 9.30
C PRO A 294 11.20 -14.33 9.42
N ILE A 295 12.20 -14.38 10.30
CA ILE A 295 13.05 -13.20 10.62
C ILE A 295 13.80 -12.67 9.40
N LYS A 296 14.20 -13.53 8.46
CA LYS A 296 14.82 -13.07 7.20
C LYS A 296 13.85 -12.19 6.37
N ALA A 297 12.58 -12.57 6.31
CA ALA A 297 11.57 -11.79 5.62
C ALA A 297 11.29 -10.45 6.34
N VAL A 298 11.26 -10.45 7.68
CA VAL A 298 11.14 -9.24 8.49
C VAL A 298 12.30 -8.28 8.22
N ARG A 299 13.54 -8.80 8.29
CA ARG A 299 14.74 -8.02 8.03
C ARG A 299 14.71 -7.37 6.65
N GLU A 300 14.30 -8.14 5.65
CA GLU A 300 14.19 -7.65 4.28
C GLU A 300 13.11 -6.56 4.12
N ALA A 301 11.96 -6.73 4.77
CA ALA A 301 10.89 -5.73 4.73
C ALA A 301 11.29 -4.41 5.41
N VAL A 302 11.96 -4.48 6.56
CA VAL A 302 12.48 -3.29 7.27
C VAL A 302 13.59 -2.62 6.45
N LEU A 303 14.51 -3.40 5.89
CA LEU A 303 15.58 -2.89 5.03
C LEU A 303 15.01 -2.17 3.80
N ASN A 304 14.04 -2.79 3.13
CA ASN A 304 13.35 -2.17 1.99
C ASN A 304 12.65 -0.87 2.38
N ALA A 305 11.99 -0.83 3.53
CA ALA A 305 11.36 0.39 4.04
C ALA A 305 12.40 1.50 4.30
N LEU A 306 13.59 1.17 4.81
CA LEU A 306 14.67 2.12 5.05
C LEU A 306 15.35 2.59 3.75
N VAL A 307 15.58 1.69 2.79
CA VAL A 307 16.33 2.00 1.55
C VAL A 307 15.45 2.72 0.54
N HIS A 308 14.18 2.32 0.39
CA HIS A 308 13.30 2.78 -0.68
C HIS A 308 12.32 3.88 -0.29
N ARG A 309 12.28 4.30 1.01
CA ARG A 309 11.42 5.41 1.40
C ARG A 309 11.77 6.69 0.63
N ASP A 310 10.79 7.55 0.52
CA ASP A 310 11.01 8.92 0.08
C ASP A 310 11.70 9.73 1.19
N TYR A 311 12.86 10.32 0.88
CA TYR A 311 13.64 11.17 1.78
C TYR A 311 13.51 12.66 1.44
N SER A 312 12.51 13.04 0.64
CA SER A 312 12.27 14.43 0.30
C SER A 312 11.82 15.25 1.52
N ILE A 313 11.86 16.57 1.37
CA ILE A 313 11.39 17.51 2.39
C ILE A 313 9.91 17.33 2.76
N HIS A 314 9.11 16.76 1.87
CA HIS A 314 7.68 16.51 2.09
C HIS A 314 7.41 15.34 3.05
N THR A 315 8.37 14.43 3.20
CA THR A 315 8.18 13.17 3.94
C THR A 315 9.17 12.99 5.08
N GLU A 316 10.19 13.84 5.22
CA GLU A 316 11.21 13.72 6.28
C GLU A 316 10.63 13.82 7.70
N ASN A 317 9.44 14.40 7.85
CA ASN A 317 8.73 14.50 9.13
C ASN A 317 7.76 13.33 9.41
N ILE A 318 7.77 12.29 8.59
CA ILE A 318 6.91 11.10 8.74
C ILE A 318 7.79 9.89 9.09
N PRO A 319 7.68 9.27 10.27
CA PRO A 319 8.47 8.10 10.63
C PRO A 319 8.01 6.85 9.84
N ILE A 320 8.90 5.88 9.70
CA ILE A 320 8.51 4.51 9.32
C ILE A 320 7.72 3.93 10.50
N ARG A 321 6.65 3.19 10.22
CA ARG A 321 5.85 2.51 11.25
C ARG A 321 5.96 1.00 11.10
N ILE A 322 6.13 0.31 12.23
CA ILE A 322 6.01 -1.13 12.37
C ILE A 322 4.88 -1.35 13.38
N GLU A 323 3.79 -1.94 12.92
CA GLU A 323 2.59 -2.18 13.71
C GLU A 323 2.33 -3.68 13.77
N MET A 324 2.53 -4.28 14.95
CA MET A 324 2.29 -5.69 15.19
C MET A 324 0.90 -5.86 15.80
N TYR A 325 -0.04 -6.30 15.00
CA TYR A 325 -1.38 -6.68 15.41
C TYR A 325 -1.42 -8.16 15.85
N ARG A 326 -2.50 -8.57 16.43
CA ARG A 326 -2.68 -9.94 16.89
C ARG A 326 -2.71 -10.97 15.74
N ASP A 327 -3.11 -10.57 14.55
CA ASP A 327 -3.27 -11.40 13.34
C ASP A 327 -2.23 -11.14 12.25
N ARG A 328 -1.55 -9.99 12.31
CA ARG A 328 -0.61 -9.55 11.28
C ARG A 328 0.39 -8.53 11.80
N MET A 329 1.41 -8.29 10.99
CA MET A 329 2.31 -7.14 11.11
C MET A 329 2.20 -6.28 9.86
N GLU A 330 2.21 -4.96 10.04
CA GLU A 330 2.25 -3.98 8.97
C GLU A 330 3.52 -3.13 9.08
N ILE A 331 4.21 -2.93 7.97
CA ILE A 331 5.35 -2.02 7.85
C ILE A 331 4.98 -0.96 6.82
N THR A 332 4.93 0.30 7.25
CA THR A 332 4.52 1.42 6.40
C THR A 332 5.63 2.46 6.31
N ASN A 333 5.97 2.88 5.11
CA ASN A 333 6.93 3.96 4.86
C ASN A 333 6.40 4.94 3.81
N SER A 334 6.85 6.20 3.91
CA SER A 334 6.53 7.23 2.92
C SER A 334 7.21 6.97 1.59
N GLY A 335 6.49 7.22 0.52
CA GLY A 335 6.90 7.01 -0.86
C GLY A 335 6.06 5.93 -1.54
N SER A 336 5.47 6.28 -2.68
CA SER A 336 4.90 5.29 -3.60
C SER A 336 6.01 4.50 -4.30
N LEU A 337 5.64 3.52 -5.12
CA LEU A 337 6.59 2.83 -6.01
C LEU A 337 7.35 3.86 -6.85
N TYR A 338 8.64 3.62 -7.05
CA TYR A 338 9.49 4.51 -7.83
C TYR A 338 9.78 3.89 -9.19
N GLY A 339 9.63 4.69 -10.25
CA GLY A 339 9.84 4.23 -11.63
C GLY A 339 8.61 3.55 -12.24
N LYS A 340 8.86 2.79 -13.30
CA LYS A 340 7.84 2.12 -14.11
C LYS A 340 7.38 0.77 -13.55
N ILE A 341 7.32 0.63 -12.25
CA ILE A 341 6.94 -0.63 -11.59
C ILE A 341 5.54 -0.53 -10.98
N SER A 342 4.69 -1.49 -11.30
CA SER A 342 3.39 -1.68 -10.62
C SER A 342 3.49 -2.66 -9.45
N ILE A 343 2.50 -2.66 -8.57
CA ILE A 343 2.42 -3.61 -7.44
C ILE A 343 2.48 -5.06 -7.93
N ASP A 344 1.80 -5.38 -9.02
CA ASP A 344 1.74 -6.74 -9.59
C ASP A 344 3.08 -7.19 -10.19
N ALA A 345 3.92 -6.24 -10.59
CA ALA A 345 5.25 -6.49 -11.14
C ALA A 345 6.34 -6.58 -10.06
N LEU A 346 6.02 -6.29 -8.78
CA LEU A 346 6.97 -6.37 -7.68
C LEU A 346 7.60 -7.76 -7.55
N GLY A 347 8.94 -7.80 -7.57
CA GLY A 347 9.73 -9.03 -7.51
C GLY A 347 9.80 -9.81 -8.83
N LYS A 348 9.17 -9.35 -9.91
CA LYS A 348 9.23 -9.95 -11.25
C LYS A 348 10.12 -9.17 -12.21
N VAL A 349 10.24 -7.86 -11.99
CA VAL A 349 11.07 -6.95 -12.79
C VAL A 349 12.10 -6.26 -11.90
N ARG A 350 13.19 -5.77 -12.51
CA ARG A 350 14.19 -4.98 -11.79
C ARG A 350 13.62 -3.59 -11.52
N PRO A 351 13.52 -3.17 -10.23
CA PRO A 351 13.04 -1.84 -9.90
C PRO A 351 14.09 -0.78 -10.20
N GLU A 352 13.64 0.42 -10.51
CA GLU A 352 14.49 1.61 -10.42
C GLU A 352 14.71 1.96 -8.94
N THR A 353 15.88 2.51 -8.61
CA THR A 353 16.22 2.84 -7.22
C THR A 353 16.12 4.36 -7.01
N ARG A 354 15.24 4.77 -6.07
CA ARG A 354 15.07 6.19 -5.70
C ARG A 354 16.36 6.75 -5.07
N ASN A 355 16.92 6.02 -4.11
CA ASN A 355 18.04 6.43 -3.28
C ASN A 355 19.31 5.65 -3.66
N ALA A 356 19.84 5.91 -4.85
CA ALA A 356 20.92 5.12 -5.44
C ALA A 356 22.25 5.22 -4.66
N ALA A 357 22.59 6.39 -4.12
CA ALA A 357 23.80 6.54 -3.30
C ALA A 357 23.67 5.77 -1.99
N LEU A 358 22.54 5.92 -1.31
CA LEU A 358 22.26 5.17 -0.08
C LEU A 358 22.31 3.65 -0.29
N ALA A 359 21.65 3.15 -1.33
CA ALA A 359 21.67 1.72 -1.67
C ALA A 359 23.09 1.21 -1.91
N ASN A 360 23.90 1.96 -2.68
CA ASN A 360 25.29 1.60 -2.98
C ASN A 360 26.19 1.63 -1.73
N ILE A 361 25.99 2.59 -0.82
CA ILE A 361 26.73 2.65 0.45
C ILE A 361 26.41 1.44 1.30
N LEU A 362 25.13 1.07 1.44
CA LEU A 362 24.70 -0.07 2.24
C LEU A 362 25.11 -1.41 1.61
N GLU A 363 25.21 -1.50 0.27
CA GLU A 363 25.74 -2.66 -0.43
C GLU A 363 27.22 -2.88 -0.11
N LEU A 364 28.05 -1.84 -0.15
CA LEU A 364 29.46 -1.92 0.22
C LEU A 364 29.68 -2.28 1.69
N LEU A 365 28.75 -1.87 2.55
CA LEU A 365 28.73 -2.30 3.96
C LEU A 365 28.17 -3.72 4.15
N LYS A 366 27.77 -4.43 3.07
CA LYS A 366 27.17 -5.76 3.08
C LYS A 366 25.87 -5.87 3.90
N ILE A 367 25.15 -4.75 4.02
CA ILE A 367 23.86 -4.68 4.71
C ILE A 367 22.72 -5.09 3.77
N THR A 368 22.83 -4.74 2.49
CA THR A 368 21.92 -5.15 1.41
C THR A 368 22.69 -5.85 0.29
N GLU A 369 22.01 -6.73 -0.43
CA GLU A 369 22.59 -7.36 -1.63
C GLU A 369 22.34 -6.59 -2.92
N ASN A 370 21.39 -5.62 -2.91
CA ASN A 370 20.98 -4.76 -4.05
C ASN A 370 20.75 -5.54 -5.38
N ARG A 371 20.27 -6.79 -5.29
CA ARG A 371 20.10 -7.71 -6.44
C ARG A 371 18.64 -7.96 -6.81
N SER A 372 17.74 -7.11 -6.35
CA SER A 372 16.27 -7.26 -6.55
C SER A 372 15.72 -8.59 -5.99
N SER A 373 16.42 -9.18 -5.02
CA SER A 373 16.05 -10.45 -4.39
C SER A 373 15.08 -10.31 -3.21
N GLY A 374 14.88 -9.11 -2.69
CA GLY A 374 14.15 -8.86 -1.44
C GLY A 374 12.71 -9.34 -1.44
N ILE A 375 11.90 -8.91 -2.43
CA ILE A 375 10.50 -9.37 -2.55
C ILE A 375 10.41 -10.89 -2.76
N PRO A 376 11.17 -11.51 -3.69
CA PRO A 376 11.23 -12.96 -3.80
C PRO A 376 11.63 -13.65 -2.51
N THR A 377 12.63 -13.14 -1.78
CA THR A 377 13.06 -13.69 -0.49
C THR A 377 11.92 -13.67 0.52
N MET A 378 11.24 -12.54 0.68
CA MET A 378 10.08 -12.45 1.59
C MET A 378 8.99 -13.48 1.25
N ARG A 379 8.62 -13.62 -0.04
CA ARG A 379 7.63 -14.61 -0.47
C ARG A 379 8.06 -16.04 -0.21
N ASN A 380 9.32 -16.38 -0.50
CA ASN A 380 9.86 -17.71 -0.29
C ASN A 380 9.95 -18.10 1.21
N GLU A 381 10.39 -17.16 2.05
CA GLU A 381 10.48 -17.41 3.50
C GLU A 381 9.08 -17.63 4.11
N PHE A 382 8.07 -16.89 3.65
CA PHE A 382 6.69 -17.11 4.08
C PHE A 382 6.12 -18.44 3.56
N ALA A 383 6.38 -18.77 2.29
CA ALA A 383 5.95 -20.07 1.72
C ALA A 383 6.61 -21.25 2.48
N ASN A 384 7.92 -21.17 2.77
CA ASN A 384 8.64 -22.19 3.54
C ASN A 384 8.12 -22.34 4.97
N ALA A 385 7.63 -21.25 5.56
CA ALA A 385 7.00 -21.27 6.89
C ALA A 385 5.54 -21.75 6.87
N GLY A 386 4.95 -21.98 5.68
CA GLY A 386 3.54 -22.32 5.52
C GLY A 386 2.59 -21.16 5.83
N LEU A 387 3.05 -19.91 5.65
CA LEU A 387 2.30 -18.68 5.91
C LEU A 387 1.79 -18.06 4.62
N PRO A 388 0.68 -17.29 4.69
CA PRO A 388 0.18 -16.55 3.54
C PRO A 388 1.21 -15.57 3.01
N ALA A 389 1.35 -15.46 1.69
CA ALA A 389 2.31 -14.53 1.08
C ALA A 389 2.11 -13.08 1.55
N PRO A 390 3.20 -12.31 1.78
CA PRO A 390 3.10 -10.90 2.09
C PRO A 390 2.32 -10.13 1.03
N ARG A 391 1.47 -9.21 1.46
CA ARG A 391 0.71 -8.30 0.59
C ARG A 391 1.38 -6.93 0.56
N PHE A 392 1.33 -6.30 -0.60
CA PHE A 392 1.89 -4.98 -0.83
C PHE A 392 0.79 -4.04 -1.29
N SER A 393 0.77 -2.82 -0.80
CA SER A 393 -0.20 -1.80 -1.22
C SER A 393 0.44 -0.41 -1.21
N VAL A 394 -0.10 0.47 -2.03
CA VAL A 394 0.22 1.91 -2.03
C VAL A 394 -1.08 2.66 -1.81
N VAL A 395 -1.11 3.49 -0.78
CA VAL A 395 -2.26 4.33 -0.46
C VAL A 395 -1.76 5.73 -0.12
N ARG A 396 -2.22 6.75 -0.85
CA ARG A 396 -1.91 8.17 -0.61
C ARG A 396 -0.41 8.47 -0.45
N GLY A 397 0.42 7.84 -1.29
CA GLY A 397 1.87 8.05 -1.26
C GLY A 397 2.62 7.30 -0.17
N GLU A 398 1.97 6.41 0.57
CA GLU A 398 2.61 5.48 1.50
C GLU A 398 2.64 4.07 0.92
N PHE A 399 3.80 3.40 1.03
CA PHE A 399 3.96 1.99 0.70
C PHE A 399 3.82 1.15 1.96
N LYS A 400 2.98 0.12 1.89
CA LYS A 400 2.70 -0.78 3.01
C LYS A 400 2.96 -2.23 2.65
N VAL A 401 3.66 -2.94 3.54
CA VAL A 401 3.81 -4.40 3.54
C VAL A 401 2.96 -4.96 4.67
N THR A 402 2.05 -5.88 4.36
CA THR A 402 1.23 -6.61 5.34
C THR A 402 1.63 -8.08 5.35
N MET A 403 2.05 -8.56 6.50
CA MET A 403 2.48 -9.93 6.78
C MET A 403 1.49 -10.57 7.74
N LYS A 404 0.62 -11.48 7.27
CA LYS A 404 -0.27 -12.25 8.14
C LYS A 404 0.52 -13.33 8.89
N ASN A 405 0.22 -13.51 10.18
CA ASN A 405 0.77 -14.61 10.96
C ASN A 405 -0.12 -15.86 10.84
N GLY A 406 0.43 -17.03 11.03
CA GLY A 406 -0.32 -18.29 11.02
C GLY A 406 -0.98 -18.64 12.36
N PHE A 407 -0.99 -17.70 13.31
CA PHE A 407 -1.52 -17.91 14.66
C PHE A 407 -3.00 -17.51 14.78
N PHE A 408 -3.42 -16.62 13.91
CA PHE A 408 -4.80 -16.31 13.69
C PHE A 408 -5.23 -17.04 12.42
N VAL A 409 -5.79 -18.21 12.59
CA VAL A 409 -6.73 -18.71 11.61
C VAL A 409 -7.85 -17.68 11.66
N GLU A 410 -8.13 -16.94 10.56
CA GLU A 410 -9.45 -16.38 10.38
C GLU A 410 -10.35 -17.57 10.67
N ASN A 411 -11.01 -17.57 11.80
CA ASN A 411 -12.02 -18.58 12.10
C ASN A 411 -12.81 -18.73 10.81
N GLU A 412 -13.06 -19.95 10.38
CA GLU A 412 -14.22 -20.22 9.54
C GLU A 412 -15.31 -19.25 9.97
N PRO A 413 -15.87 -18.47 9.06
CA PRO A 413 -16.63 -17.28 9.41
C PRO A 413 -17.39 -17.56 10.70
N ILE A 414 -17.20 -16.72 11.73
CA ILE A 414 -17.72 -16.92 13.11
C ILE A 414 -19.12 -17.55 13.07
N ASP A 415 -19.84 -17.23 12.01
CA ASP A 415 -21.13 -17.76 11.63
C ASP A 415 -21.13 -19.29 11.48
N ARG A 416 -20.11 -19.88 10.85
CA ARG A 416 -20.08 -21.34 10.58
C ARG A 416 -19.72 -22.13 11.83
N SER A 417 -18.73 -21.67 12.61
CA SER A 417 -18.37 -22.30 13.88
C SER A 417 -19.45 -22.08 14.95
N LEU A 418 -20.13 -20.92 14.91
CA LEU A 418 -21.27 -20.65 15.79
C LEU A 418 -22.48 -21.50 15.43
N LEU A 419 -22.76 -21.69 14.14
CA LEU A 419 -23.86 -22.57 13.70
C LEU A 419 -23.61 -24.02 14.11
N GLU A 420 -22.37 -24.52 14.02
CA GLU A 420 -21.99 -25.84 14.52
C GLU A 420 -22.10 -25.93 16.05
N PHE A 421 -21.66 -24.92 16.79
CA PHE A 421 -21.81 -24.86 18.24
C PHE A 421 -23.28 -24.82 18.66
N CYS A 422 -24.14 -24.20 17.85
CA CYS A 422 -25.57 -24.07 18.09
C CYS A 422 -26.42 -25.24 17.50
N THR A 423 -25.80 -26.32 17.00
CA THR A 423 -26.55 -27.56 16.68
C THR A 423 -27.29 -28.10 17.90
N ILE A 424 -26.81 -27.82 19.10
CA ILE A 424 -27.48 -27.98 20.38
C ILE A 424 -27.93 -26.60 20.87
N PRO A 425 -29.19 -26.41 21.33
CA PRO A 425 -29.68 -25.11 21.78
C PRO A 425 -28.83 -24.47 22.86
N ARG A 426 -28.23 -23.30 22.60
CA ARG A 426 -27.32 -22.56 23.47
C ARG A 426 -27.94 -21.28 24.01
N THR A 427 -27.63 -20.95 25.26
CA THR A 427 -28.01 -19.68 25.88
C THR A 427 -27.16 -18.51 25.36
N ARG A 428 -27.59 -17.29 25.64
CA ARG A 428 -26.81 -16.07 25.31
C ARG A 428 -25.42 -16.08 25.95
N ASP A 429 -25.33 -16.50 27.19
CA ASP A 429 -24.08 -16.47 27.95
C ASP A 429 -23.10 -17.56 27.46
N GLU A 430 -23.58 -18.73 27.05
CA GLU A 430 -22.78 -19.76 26.40
C GLU A 430 -22.24 -19.29 25.05
N ILE A 431 -23.06 -18.61 24.24
CA ILE A 431 -22.62 -18.04 22.96
C ILE A 431 -21.58 -16.92 23.15
N VAL A 432 -21.80 -16.03 24.12
CA VAL A 432 -20.86 -14.97 24.47
C VAL A 432 -19.52 -15.55 24.95
N ALA A 433 -19.55 -16.57 25.79
CA ALA A 433 -18.36 -17.27 26.26
C ALA A 433 -17.62 -17.99 25.11
N PHE A 434 -18.36 -18.62 24.19
CA PHE A 434 -17.81 -19.31 23.03
C PHE A 434 -17.07 -18.35 22.08
N ILE A 435 -17.67 -17.17 21.81
CA ILE A 435 -17.10 -16.17 20.90
C ILE A 435 -15.98 -15.35 21.57
N GLY A 436 -16.02 -15.18 22.89
CA GLY A 436 -15.00 -14.45 23.66
C GLY A 436 -14.98 -12.94 23.43
N LYS A 437 -16.12 -12.34 23.01
CA LYS A 437 -16.29 -10.89 22.80
C LYS A 437 -17.38 -10.32 23.71
N SER A 438 -17.49 -8.97 23.75
CA SER A 438 -18.51 -8.33 24.60
C SER A 438 -19.92 -8.75 24.21
N ARG A 439 -20.80 -8.88 25.21
CA ARG A 439 -22.19 -9.32 25.01
C ARG A 439 -22.96 -8.50 24.00
N ASN A 440 -22.81 -7.18 24.04
CA ASN A 440 -23.46 -6.27 23.08
C ASN A 440 -22.99 -6.53 21.65
N TYR A 441 -21.68 -6.70 21.44
CA TYR A 441 -21.12 -7.00 20.13
C TYR A 441 -21.63 -8.34 19.60
N VAL A 442 -21.54 -9.40 20.39
CA VAL A 442 -21.98 -10.75 20.01
C VAL A 442 -23.45 -10.76 19.64
N MET A 443 -24.30 -10.17 20.47
CA MET A 443 -25.75 -10.21 20.25
C MET A 443 -26.21 -9.32 19.10
N SER A 444 -25.62 -8.13 18.91
CA SER A 444 -26.07 -7.18 17.88
C SER A 444 -25.40 -7.36 16.53
N LYS A 445 -24.14 -7.80 16.48
CA LYS A 445 -23.35 -7.88 15.24
C LYS A 445 -23.19 -9.30 14.68
N ILE A 446 -23.44 -10.33 15.50
CA ILE A 446 -23.27 -11.74 15.10
C ILE A 446 -24.60 -12.48 15.18
N VAL A 447 -25.23 -12.53 16.37
CA VAL A 447 -26.42 -13.36 16.56
C VAL A 447 -27.66 -12.77 15.89
N ALA A 448 -27.88 -11.46 15.97
CA ALA A 448 -29.05 -10.83 15.35
C ALA A 448 -29.11 -11.00 13.83
N PRO A 449 -28.05 -10.76 13.05
CA PRO A 449 -28.04 -11.03 11.61
C PRO A 449 -28.32 -12.50 11.26
N LEU A 450 -27.75 -13.46 12.02
CA LEU A 450 -28.00 -14.90 11.80
C LEU A 450 -29.42 -15.33 12.13
N VAL A 451 -30.08 -14.63 13.07
CA VAL A 451 -31.50 -14.84 13.35
C VAL A 451 -32.35 -14.23 12.25
N GLU A 452 -32.00 -13.04 11.76
CA GLU A 452 -32.69 -12.37 10.63
C GLU A 452 -32.57 -13.17 9.31
N SER A 453 -31.42 -13.80 9.07
CA SER A 453 -31.20 -14.69 7.90
C SER A 453 -31.81 -16.10 8.07
N ASN A 454 -32.42 -16.42 9.21
CA ASN A 454 -32.94 -17.74 9.59
C ASN A 454 -31.87 -18.86 9.64
N GLU A 455 -30.62 -18.51 9.79
CA GLU A 455 -29.52 -19.46 10.02
C GLU A 455 -29.47 -19.92 11.49
N LEU A 456 -29.83 -19.03 12.43
CA LEU A 456 -30.11 -19.33 13.82
C LEU A 456 -31.60 -19.17 14.15
N ASN A 457 -32.15 -20.14 14.86
CA ASN A 457 -33.52 -20.14 15.30
C ASN A 457 -33.62 -19.86 16.78
N LEU A 458 -34.74 -19.29 17.20
CA LEU A 458 -35.08 -18.98 18.57
C LEU A 458 -35.96 -20.10 19.19
N THR A 459 -35.64 -20.55 20.40
CA THR A 459 -36.53 -21.52 21.09
C THR A 459 -37.87 -20.92 21.50
N PHE A 460 -37.89 -19.58 21.72
CA PHE A 460 -39.13 -18.84 22.04
C PHE A 460 -39.25 -17.62 21.08
N PRO A 461 -39.66 -17.81 19.80
CA PRO A 461 -39.78 -16.72 18.83
C PRO A 461 -40.75 -15.62 19.30
N GLU A 462 -41.85 -16.01 19.96
CA GLU A 462 -42.86 -15.09 20.51
C GLU A 462 -42.32 -14.18 21.63
N LYS A 463 -41.23 -14.58 22.30
CA LYS A 463 -40.61 -13.84 23.40
C LYS A 463 -39.08 -13.75 23.24
N PRO A 464 -38.56 -13.02 22.24
CA PRO A 464 -37.12 -12.97 21.92
C PRO A 464 -36.24 -12.50 23.08
N LYS A 465 -36.75 -11.69 23.97
CA LYS A 465 -36.05 -11.13 25.15
C LYS A 465 -36.11 -12.01 26.39
N SER A 466 -36.75 -13.19 26.34
CA SER A 466 -36.87 -14.10 27.47
C SER A 466 -35.51 -14.45 28.09
N PRO A 467 -35.34 -14.45 29.40
CA PRO A 467 -34.11 -14.93 30.05
C PRO A 467 -33.80 -16.42 29.75
N ARG A 468 -34.85 -17.21 29.41
CA ARG A 468 -34.73 -18.63 29.05
C ARG A 468 -34.52 -18.87 27.56
N GLN A 469 -34.36 -17.79 26.73
CA GLN A 469 -34.14 -17.89 25.31
C GLN A 469 -32.84 -18.65 25.00
N LYS A 470 -32.91 -19.65 24.11
CA LYS A 470 -31.78 -20.34 23.51
C LYS A 470 -31.82 -20.19 22.00
N TYR A 471 -30.65 -20.35 21.38
CA TYR A 471 -30.44 -20.23 19.94
C TYR A 471 -29.95 -21.57 19.42
N PHE A 472 -30.45 -22.00 18.26
CA PHE A 472 -30.07 -23.26 17.64
C PHE A 472 -30.04 -23.16 16.13
N SER A 473 -29.16 -23.93 15.48
CA SER A 473 -29.05 -24.03 14.01
C SER A 473 -29.64 -25.39 13.56
N ASN A 474 -30.21 -25.38 12.34
CA ASN A 474 -30.74 -26.60 11.70
C ASN A 474 -29.71 -27.29 10.78
N LYS A 475 -28.47 -26.79 10.70
CA LYS A 475 -27.42 -27.47 9.94
C LYS A 475 -26.98 -28.73 10.68
N LYS A 476 -27.23 -29.88 10.05
CA LYS A 476 -26.59 -31.16 10.36
C LYS A 476 -25.19 -31.22 9.79
#